data_4b4954df860b1710ade27848b72b571c
#
_entry.id   4b4954df860b1710ade27848b72b571c
#
_cell.length_a   1.000
_cell.length_b   1.000
_cell.length_c   1.000
_cell.angle_alpha   90.00
_cell.angle_beta   90.00
_cell.angle_gamma   90.00
#
_symmetry.space_group_name_H-M   'P 1'
#
loop_
_entity.id
_entity.type
_entity.pdbx_description
1 polymer ?
#
loop_
_entity_poly.entity_id
_entity_poly.type
_entity_poly.pdbx_seq_one_letter_code
_entity_poly.pdbx_strand_id
1 'polypeptide(L)'
;YGRVDILVNNAGHSIRRSVVHSFQRFHDFERTMQLNYFGSLRLIMRLMPGMIERGFGHVINISSIGVLTNAPRFSAYVASKAALDSFTRCAASEMAHLGIHFTTINMPLVRTPMIAPTKLYNHVPTISPNQAADMICDAIVRRPKRIATSLGIMGQVMHFLTPKVTETIMNTGYKIFSDSAAAMGGKEKTPKKISREQAAFSRLFKGIHW
;
A
#
# COMPACT_ATOMS: atom_id res chain seq x y z
N TYR A 1 25.75 -3.49 16.92
CA TYR A 1 25.98 -4.44 15.82
C TYR A 1 26.91 -3.88 14.72
N GLY A 2 27.15 -2.57 14.68
CA GLY A 2 28.09 -1.90 13.77
C GLY A 2 27.66 -1.81 12.30
N ARG A 3 26.67 -2.60 11.83
CA ARG A 3 26.19 -2.61 10.45
C ARG A 3 24.72 -3.00 10.31
N VAL A 4 24.11 -2.65 9.17
CA VAL A 4 22.77 -3.09 8.76
C VAL A 4 22.92 -3.83 7.42
N ASP A 5 22.47 -5.06 7.35
CA ASP A 5 22.50 -5.90 6.15
C ASP A 5 21.12 -5.99 5.49
N ILE A 6 20.04 -5.86 6.28
CA ILE A 6 18.66 -5.91 5.81
C ILE A 6 17.91 -4.70 6.36
N LEU A 7 17.29 -3.93 5.48
CA LEU A 7 16.41 -2.80 5.83
C LEU A 7 14.97 -3.13 5.47
N VAL A 8 14.08 -3.11 6.46
CA VAL A 8 12.63 -3.24 6.23
C VAL A 8 11.96 -1.87 6.43
N ASN A 9 11.59 -1.21 5.35
CA ASN A 9 10.84 0.04 5.37
C ASN A 9 9.36 -0.25 5.57
N ASN A 10 8.97 -0.46 6.82
CA ASN A 10 7.60 -0.77 7.23
C ASN A 10 6.81 0.46 7.70
N ALA A 11 7.50 1.44 8.30
CA ALA A 11 6.84 2.65 8.80
C ALA A 11 6.01 3.32 7.70
N GLY A 12 4.77 3.65 8.02
CA GLY A 12 3.87 4.25 7.04
C GLY A 12 2.59 4.80 7.67
N HIS A 13 1.98 5.73 6.97
CA HIS A 13 0.72 6.35 7.34
C HIS A 13 -0.24 6.34 6.16
N SER A 14 -1.51 6.02 6.43
CA SER A 14 -2.57 6.02 5.43
C SER A 14 -3.64 7.04 5.80
N ILE A 15 -4.02 7.85 4.83
CA ILE A 15 -5.15 8.78 4.94
C ILE A 15 -6.21 8.36 3.93
N ARG A 16 -7.42 8.08 4.44
CA ARG A 16 -8.59 7.79 3.63
C ARG A 16 -9.43 9.05 3.49
N ARG A 17 -9.30 9.74 2.37
CA ARG A 17 -10.04 10.97 2.03
C ARG A 17 -10.23 11.07 0.52
N SER A 18 -11.43 11.43 0.06
CA SER A 18 -11.68 11.72 -1.35
C SER A 18 -11.02 13.04 -1.77
N VAL A 19 -10.68 13.16 -3.04
CA VAL A 19 -10.04 14.37 -3.60
C VAL A 19 -10.91 15.60 -3.37
N VAL A 20 -12.24 15.47 -3.52
CA VAL A 20 -13.19 16.58 -3.29
C VAL A 20 -13.17 17.14 -1.86
N HIS A 21 -12.77 16.33 -0.90
CA HIS A 21 -12.60 16.75 0.51
C HIS A 21 -11.14 17.11 0.85
N SER A 22 -10.26 17.16 -0.14
CA SER A 22 -8.82 17.42 0.06
C SER A 22 -8.37 18.80 -0.43
N PHE A 23 -9.22 19.60 -1.06
CA PHE A 23 -8.84 20.89 -1.64
C PHE A 23 -8.20 21.86 -0.65
N GLN A 24 -8.64 21.85 0.61
CA GLN A 24 -8.08 22.68 1.69
C GLN A 24 -7.14 21.87 2.61
N ARG A 25 -6.65 20.72 2.15
CA ARG A 25 -5.90 19.77 2.98
C ARG A 25 -4.66 19.21 2.27
N PHE A 26 -3.97 20.08 1.54
CA PHE A 26 -2.76 19.67 0.80
C PHE A 26 -1.71 19.05 1.72
N HIS A 27 -1.65 19.49 2.99
CA HIS A 27 -0.79 18.92 4.01
C HIS A 27 -0.97 17.39 4.22
N ASP A 28 -2.14 16.81 3.86
CA ASP A 28 -2.35 15.37 3.95
C ASP A 28 -1.46 14.63 2.92
N PHE A 29 -1.27 15.22 1.74
CA PHE A 29 -0.35 14.71 0.71
C PHE A 29 1.11 14.85 1.15
N GLU A 30 1.48 16.01 1.66
CA GLU A 30 2.84 16.29 2.14
C GLU A 30 3.23 15.33 3.27
N ARG A 31 2.40 15.19 4.30
CA ARG A 31 2.65 14.31 5.44
C ARG A 31 2.80 12.85 5.02
N THR A 32 1.93 12.40 4.13
CA THR A 32 1.96 11.01 3.63
C THR A 32 3.25 10.79 2.83
N MET A 33 3.63 11.75 1.98
CA MET A 33 4.85 11.69 1.18
C MET A 33 6.10 11.74 2.06
N GLN A 34 6.13 12.61 3.07
CA GLN A 34 7.27 12.76 3.99
C GLN A 34 7.58 11.45 4.73
N LEU A 35 6.56 10.76 5.22
CA LEU A 35 6.78 9.51 5.95
C LEU A 35 7.01 8.32 5.01
N ASN A 36 6.07 8.09 4.07
CA ASN A 36 6.04 6.84 3.29
C ASN A 36 7.12 6.79 2.21
N TYR A 37 7.51 7.93 1.65
CA TYR A 37 8.51 8.01 0.59
C TYR A 37 9.83 8.58 1.10
N PHE A 38 9.86 9.86 1.48
CA PHE A 38 11.11 10.51 1.85
C PHE A 38 11.76 9.91 3.10
N GLY A 39 10.97 9.46 4.10
CA GLY A 39 11.49 8.76 5.28
C GLY A 39 12.21 7.47 4.89
N SER A 40 11.56 6.63 4.07
CA SER A 40 12.16 5.40 3.56
C SER A 40 13.39 5.67 2.70
N LEU A 41 13.30 6.68 1.81
CA LEU A 41 14.41 7.05 0.92
C LEU A 41 15.65 7.52 1.70
N ARG A 42 15.47 8.33 2.76
CA ARG A 42 16.58 8.78 3.61
C ARG A 42 17.29 7.61 4.28
N LEU A 43 16.55 6.60 4.78
CA LEU A 43 17.15 5.39 5.36
C LEU A 43 17.91 4.60 4.31
N ILE A 44 17.33 4.40 3.13
CA ILE A 44 18.01 3.71 2.02
C ILE A 44 19.32 4.42 1.68
N MET A 45 19.27 5.73 1.42
CA MET A 45 20.46 6.52 1.03
C MET A 45 21.55 6.51 2.12
N ARG A 46 21.15 6.49 3.39
CA ARG A 46 22.11 6.48 4.52
C ARG A 46 22.80 5.13 4.69
N LEU A 47 22.11 4.02 4.44
CA LEU A 47 22.63 2.67 4.66
C LEU A 47 23.30 2.08 3.41
N MET A 48 22.91 2.54 2.24
CA MET A 48 23.35 2.00 0.95
C MET A 48 24.87 2.00 0.74
N PRO A 49 25.65 3.07 1.06
CA PRO A 49 27.08 3.05 0.87
C PRO A 49 27.78 1.87 1.57
N GLY A 50 27.45 1.62 2.85
CA GLY A 50 28.03 0.50 3.57
C GLY A 50 27.55 -0.87 3.07
N MET A 51 26.34 -0.98 2.52
CA MET A 51 25.89 -2.22 1.88
C MET A 51 26.67 -2.49 0.59
N ILE A 52 26.90 -1.46 -0.23
CA ILE A 52 27.67 -1.55 -1.48
C ILE A 52 29.12 -1.94 -1.19
N GLU A 53 29.75 -1.29 -0.21
CA GLU A 53 31.14 -1.59 0.20
C GLU A 53 31.32 -3.07 0.58
N ARG A 54 30.32 -3.67 1.19
CA ARG A 54 30.33 -5.08 1.57
C ARG A 54 29.90 -6.04 0.45
N GLY A 55 29.43 -5.53 -0.68
CA GLY A 55 28.90 -6.34 -1.77
C GLY A 55 27.60 -7.07 -1.41
N PHE A 56 26.91 -6.63 -0.34
CA PHE A 56 25.67 -7.24 0.12
C PHE A 56 24.75 -6.25 0.83
N GLY A 57 23.48 -6.23 0.43
CA GLY A 57 22.41 -5.53 1.11
C GLY A 57 21.05 -5.99 0.61
N HIS A 58 20.03 -5.95 1.49
CA HIS A 58 18.66 -6.25 1.11
C HIS A 58 17.70 -5.19 1.65
N VAL A 59 17.04 -4.47 0.74
CA VAL A 59 16.01 -3.47 1.06
C VAL A 59 14.64 -4.04 0.77
N ILE A 60 13.79 -4.12 1.78
CA ILE A 60 12.40 -4.59 1.69
C ILE A 60 11.49 -3.40 1.91
N ASN A 61 10.76 -2.99 0.88
CA ASN A 61 9.83 -1.88 0.95
C ASN A 61 8.39 -2.39 1.07
N ILE A 62 7.74 -2.05 2.19
CA ILE A 62 6.32 -2.38 2.39
C ILE A 62 5.48 -1.35 1.64
N SER A 63 5.02 -1.76 0.47
CA SER A 63 4.07 -1.04 -0.37
C SER A 63 2.64 -1.44 -0.01
N SER A 64 1.71 -1.36 -0.93
CA SER A 64 0.29 -1.67 -0.71
C SER A 64 -0.34 -2.26 -1.95
N ILE A 65 -1.32 -3.15 -1.76
CA ILE A 65 -2.23 -3.57 -2.83
C ILE A 65 -2.91 -2.36 -3.49
N GLY A 66 -3.09 -1.26 -2.74
CA GLY A 66 -3.64 -0.01 -3.26
C GLY A 66 -2.86 0.57 -4.44
N VAL A 67 -1.56 0.33 -4.54
CA VAL A 67 -0.72 0.75 -5.68
C VAL A 67 -1.08 -0.02 -6.96
N LEU A 68 -1.51 -1.25 -6.82
CA LEU A 68 -1.90 -2.10 -7.94
C LEU A 68 -3.34 -1.86 -8.39
N THR A 69 -4.23 -1.50 -7.44
CA THR A 69 -5.67 -1.37 -7.68
C THR A 69 -6.15 0.08 -7.81
N ASN A 70 -5.32 1.06 -7.42
CA ASN A 70 -5.67 2.50 -7.44
C ASN A 70 -6.99 2.83 -6.74
N ALA A 71 -7.18 2.28 -5.53
CA ALA A 71 -8.42 2.39 -4.77
C ALA A 71 -8.82 3.86 -4.51
N PRO A 72 -10.08 4.28 -4.83
CA PRO A 72 -10.57 5.63 -4.55
C PRO A 72 -10.43 6.01 -3.08
N ARG A 73 -10.31 7.30 -2.77
CA ARG A 73 -10.12 7.91 -1.45
C ARG A 73 -8.73 7.71 -0.84
N PHE A 74 -7.81 7.08 -1.54
CA PHE A 74 -6.46 6.84 -1.04
C PHE A 74 -5.39 7.55 -1.89
N SER A 75 -5.75 8.57 -2.66
CA SER A 75 -4.85 9.23 -3.61
C SER A 75 -3.53 9.68 -2.98
N ALA A 76 -3.53 10.33 -1.83
CA ALA A 76 -2.31 10.75 -1.13
C ALA A 76 -1.45 9.54 -0.71
N TYR A 77 -2.09 8.52 -0.14
CA TYR A 77 -1.41 7.30 0.31
C TYR A 77 -0.85 6.49 -0.86
N VAL A 78 -1.69 6.21 -1.85
CA VAL A 78 -1.31 5.43 -3.03
C VAL A 78 -0.18 6.12 -3.79
N ALA A 79 -0.26 7.44 -3.99
CA ALA A 79 0.80 8.20 -4.65
C ALA A 79 2.15 8.07 -3.91
N SER A 80 2.14 8.15 -2.57
CA SER A 80 3.37 8.03 -1.78
C SER A 80 4.00 6.63 -1.85
N LYS A 81 3.17 5.57 -1.84
CA LYS A 81 3.65 4.18 -1.97
C LYS A 81 4.06 3.85 -3.41
N ALA A 82 3.37 4.42 -4.40
CA ALA A 82 3.74 4.28 -5.81
C ALA A 82 5.08 4.96 -6.11
N ALA A 83 5.37 6.11 -5.51
CA ALA A 83 6.66 6.78 -5.61
C ALA A 83 7.80 5.87 -5.12
N LEU A 84 7.62 5.24 -3.94
CA LEU A 84 8.59 4.30 -3.39
C LEU A 84 8.74 3.04 -4.26
N ASP A 85 7.64 2.52 -4.81
CA ASP A 85 7.66 1.36 -5.71
C ASP A 85 8.42 1.66 -7.02
N SER A 86 8.20 2.84 -7.60
CA SER A 86 8.93 3.28 -8.80
C SER A 86 10.41 3.49 -8.52
N PHE A 87 10.77 4.17 -7.43
CA PHE A 87 12.16 4.31 -6.98
C PHE A 87 12.82 2.93 -6.81
N THR A 88 12.12 2.01 -6.16
CA THR A 88 12.64 0.65 -5.91
C THR A 88 13.00 -0.07 -7.22
N ARG A 89 12.16 0.06 -8.25
CA ARG A 89 12.42 -0.59 -9.55
C ARG A 89 13.65 0.00 -10.27
N CYS A 90 13.80 1.32 -10.22
CA CYS A 90 14.98 1.98 -10.78
C CYS A 90 16.25 1.55 -10.02
N ALA A 91 16.26 1.72 -8.71
CA ALA A 91 17.40 1.40 -7.86
C ALA A 91 17.79 -0.09 -7.92
N ALA A 92 16.82 -1.00 -8.02
CA ALA A 92 17.08 -2.42 -8.17
C ALA A 92 17.84 -2.75 -9.46
N SER A 93 17.55 -2.05 -10.56
CA SER A 93 18.24 -2.22 -11.82
C SER A 93 19.66 -1.64 -11.78
N GLU A 94 19.83 -0.48 -11.15
CA GLU A 94 21.11 0.20 -11.01
C GLU A 94 22.09 -0.55 -10.12
N MET A 95 21.60 -1.25 -9.09
CA MET A 95 22.43 -1.81 -8.01
C MET A 95 22.53 -3.34 -8.02
N ALA A 96 21.91 -4.01 -8.98
CA ALA A 96 21.92 -5.48 -9.04
C ALA A 96 23.34 -6.07 -9.11
N HIS A 97 24.21 -5.43 -9.88
CA HIS A 97 25.62 -5.86 -10.05
C HIS A 97 26.49 -5.58 -8.82
N LEU A 98 26.00 -4.79 -7.87
CA LEU A 98 26.69 -4.46 -6.60
C LEU A 98 26.28 -5.39 -5.45
N GLY A 99 25.54 -6.46 -5.71
CA GLY A 99 25.06 -7.39 -4.70
C GLY A 99 23.90 -6.85 -3.84
N ILE A 100 23.23 -5.78 -4.29
CA ILE A 100 22.12 -5.17 -3.56
C ILE A 100 20.79 -5.72 -4.08
N HIS A 101 19.99 -6.24 -3.16
CA HIS A 101 18.66 -6.77 -3.44
C HIS A 101 17.57 -5.78 -3.02
N PHE A 102 16.53 -5.69 -3.82
CA PHE A 102 15.31 -4.95 -3.46
C PHE A 102 14.09 -5.87 -3.61
N THR A 103 13.23 -5.83 -2.60
CA THR A 103 11.91 -6.51 -2.60
C THR A 103 10.82 -5.49 -2.32
N THR A 104 9.79 -5.46 -3.14
CA THR A 104 8.54 -4.74 -2.86
C THR A 104 7.47 -5.72 -2.41
N ILE A 105 6.85 -5.48 -1.25
CA ILE A 105 5.68 -6.23 -0.79
C ILE A 105 4.44 -5.34 -0.98
N ASN A 106 3.59 -5.67 -1.95
CA ASN A 106 2.30 -5.01 -2.12
C ASN A 106 1.31 -5.58 -1.09
N MET A 107 1.48 -5.16 0.17
CA MET A 107 0.77 -5.67 1.33
C MET A 107 -0.75 -5.55 1.15
N PRO A 108 -1.52 -6.64 1.33
CA PRO A 108 -2.97 -6.58 1.41
C PRO A 108 -3.43 -5.89 2.69
N LEU A 109 -4.75 -5.80 2.90
CA LEU A 109 -5.29 -5.24 4.14
C LEU A 109 -4.92 -6.13 5.33
N VAL A 110 -4.22 -5.55 6.31
CA VAL A 110 -3.83 -6.22 7.56
C VAL A 110 -4.74 -5.74 8.69
N ARG A 111 -5.27 -6.66 9.48
CA ARG A 111 -6.11 -6.35 10.66
C ARG A 111 -5.29 -5.70 11.76
N THR A 112 -5.20 -4.40 11.71
CA THR A 112 -4.46 -3.55 12.65
C THR A 112 -5.32 -2.36 13.08
N PRO A 113 -4.95 -1.62 14.13
CA PRO A 113 -5.63 -0.37 14.51
C PRO A 113 -5.72 0.65 13.37
N MET A 114 -4.82 0.62 12.40
CA MET A 114 -4.84 1.53 11.24
C MET A 114 -6.11 1.39 10.40
N ILE A 115 -6.65 0.19 10.23
CA ILE A 115 -7.86 -0.07 9.43
C ILE A 115 -9.15 -0.08 10.26
N ALA A 116 -9.05 -0.20 11.58
CA ALA A 116 -10.19 -0.32 12.50
C ALA A 116 -11.27 0.78 12.34
N PRO A 117 -10.93 2.06 12.06
CA PRO A 117 -11.95 3.09 11.85
C PRO A 117 -12.85 2.88 10.64
N THR A 118 -12.47 2.00 9.70
CA THR A 118 -13.22 1.77 8.46
C THR A 118 -13.98 0.44 8.53
N LYS A 119 -15.22 0.46 9.03
CA LYS A 119 -16.06 -0.76 9.19
C LYS A 119 -16.25 -1.60 7.92
N LEU A 120 -16.12 -0.98 6.74
CA LEU A 120 -16.14 -1.67 5.46
C LEU A 120 -15.11 -2.81 5.40
N TYR A 121 -13.95 -2.65 6.04
CA TYR A 121 -12.88 -3.65 6.01
C TYR A 121 -13.19 -4.94 6.76
N ASN A 122 -14.28 -4.99 7.55
CA ASN A 122 -14.79 -6.22 8.14
C ASN A 122 -15.39 -7.18 7.08
N HIS A 123 -15.66 -6.67 5.87
CA HIS A 123 -16.31 -7.43 4.79
C HIS A 123 -15.43 -7.66 3.56
N VAL A 124 -14.19 -7.16 3.60
CA VAL A 124 -13.16 -7.41 2.56
C VAL A 124 -12.10 -8.38 3.09
N PRO A 125 -11.45 -9.12 2.19
CA PRO A 125 -10.34 -9.99 2.56
C PRO A 125 -9.25 -9.24 3.31
N THR A 126 -8.87 -9.77 4.47
CA THR A 126 -7.81 -9.23 5.31
C THR A 126 -6.93 -10.35 5.83
N ILE A 127 -5.67 -10.04 6.08
CA ILE A 127 -4.73 -10.95 6.73
C ILE A 127 -4.48 -10.54 8.18
N SER A 128 -3.97 -11.47 8.97
CA SER A 128 -3.52 -11.18 10.33
C SER A 128 -2.14 -10.50 10.32
N PRO A 129 -1.75 -9.81 11.42
CA PRO A 129 -0.38 -9.30 11.57
C PRO A 129 0.68 -10.38 11.46
N ASN A 130 0.43 -11.59 11.94
CA ASN A 130 1.36 -12.72 11.85
C ASN A 130 1.57 -13.13 10.38
N GLN A 131 0.49 -13.27 9.59
CA GLN A 131 0.60 -13.55 8.16
C GLN A 131 1.37 -12.45 7.41
N ALA A 132 1.19 -11.18 7.80
CA ALA A 132 1.98 -10.09 7.23
C ALA A 132 3.46 -10.19 7.60
N ALA A 133 3.78 -10.60 8.84
CA ALA A 133 5.16 -10.87 9.27
C ALA A 133 5.77 -12.05 8.51
N ASP A 134 5.01 -13.13 8.30
CA ASP A 134 5.46 -14.30 7.53
C ASP A 134 5.84 -13.90 6.09
N MET A 135 5.08 -13.00 5.45
CA MET A 135 5.42 -12.47 4.12
C MET A 135 6.77 -11.72 4.13
N ILE A 136 7.07 -11.00 5.22
CA ILE A 136 8.36 -10.28 5.36
C ILE A 136 9.48 -11.28 5.59
N CYS A 137 9.29 -12.30 6.44
CA CYS A 137 10.25 -13.36 6.66
C CYS A 137 10.56 -14.13 5.36
N ASP A 138 9.52 -14.46 4.59
CA ASP A 138 9.68 -15.10 3.28
C ASP A 138 10.47 -14.19 2.31
N ALA A 139 10.20 -12.89 2.31
CA ALA A 139 10.96 -11.93 1.51
C ALA A 139 12.45 -11.89 1.91
N ILE A 140 12.75 -11.95 3.22
CA ILE A 140 14.14 -11.98 3.73
C ILE A 140 14.87 -13.21 3.20
N VAL A 141 14.23 -14.38 3.26
CA VAL A 141 14.85 -15.67 2.90
C VAL A 141 14.97 -15.82 1.38
N ARG A 142 13.88 -15.62 0.64
CA ARG A 142 13.81 -15.91 -0.81
C ARG A 142 14.25 -14.76 -1.69
N ARG A 143 14.26 -13.53 -1.19
CA ARG A 143 14.63 -12.30 -1.91
C ARG A 143 13.89 -12.11 -3.25
N PRO A 144 12.56 -12.32 -3.33
CA PRO A 144 11.82 -12.09 -4.55
C PRO A 144 11.83 -10.61 -4.91
N LYS A 145 11.68 -10.26 -6.19
CA LYS A 145 11.55 -8.85 -6.60
C LYS A 145 10.25 -8.22 -6.11
N ARG A 146 9.18 -9.03 -6.05
CA ARG A 146 7.85 -8.58 -5.61
C ARG A 146 7.10 -9.72 -4.94
N ILE A 147 6.33 -9.36 -3.89
CA ILE A 147 5.26 -10.19 -3.32
C ILE A 147 3.96 -9.39 -3.46
N ALA A 148 2.96 -9.98 -4.10
CA ALA A 148 1.64 -9.38 -4.30
C ALA A 148 0.56 -10.46 -4.35
N THR A 149 -0.66 -10.10 -3.99
CA THR A 149 -1.81 -11.01 -4.09
C THR A 149 -2.31 -11.12 -5.54
N SER A 150 -2.92 -12.25 -5.89
CA SER A 150 -3.55 -12.45 -7.19
C SER A 150 -4.58 -11.37 -7.51
N LEU A 151 -5.36 -10.92 -6.51
CA LEU A 151 -6.30 -9.81 -6.66
C LEU A 151 -5.60 -8.50 -7.04
N GLY A 152 -4.47 -8.19 -6.42
CA GLY A 152 -3.69 -6.99 -6.75
C GLY A 152 -3.15 -7.05 -8.17
N ILE A 153 -2.55 -8.17 -8.55
CA ILE A 153 -2.02 -8.38 -9.91
C ILE A 153 -3.14 -8.28 -10.95
N MET A 154 -4.28 -8.92 -10.70
CA MET A 154 -5.45 -8.83 -11.59
C MET A 154 -5.92 -7.38 -11.74
N GLY A 155 -6.01 -6.63 -10.64
CA GLY A 155 -6.38 -5.21 -10.69
C GLY A 155 -5.41 -4.37 -11.51
N GLN A 156 -4.10 -4.62 -11.40
CA GLN A 156 -3.08 -3.96 -12.19
C GLN A 156 -3.21 -4.27 -13.68
N VAL A 157 -3.39 -5.55 -14.02
CA VAL A 157 -3.56 -6.00 -15.41
C VAL A 157 -4.84 -5.41 -16.02
N MET A 158 -5.95 -5.45 -15.27
CA MET A 158 -7.22 -4.84 -15.72
C MET A 158 -7.08 -3.33 -15.95
N HIS A 159 -6.39 -2.63 -15.05
CA HIS A 159 -6.16 -1.20 -15.23
C HIS A 159 -5.33 -0.89 -16.48
N PHE A 160 -4.35 -1.74 -16.80
CA PHE A 160 -3.52 -1.58 -17.99
C PHE A 160 -4.29 -1.89 -19.29
N LEU A 161 -5.02 -3.02 -19.32
CA LEU A 161 -5.71 -3.49 -20.54
C LEU A 161 -7.05 -2.79 -20.77
N THR A 162 -7.78 -2.48 -19.70
CA THR A 162 -9.16 -1.95 -19.78
C THR A 162 -9.36 -0.77 -18.82
N PRO A 163 -8.64 0.37 -18.99
CA PRO A 163 -8.65 1.46 -18.01
C PRO A 163 -10.06 2.06 -17.82
N LYS A 164 -10.86 2.20 -18.87
CA LYS A 164 -12.24 2.74 -18.79
C LYS A 164 -13.17 1.81 -17.99
N VAL A 165 -13.04 0.49 -18.16
CA VAL A 165 -13.84 -0.49 -17.40
C VAL A 165 -13.45 -0.44 -15.93
N THR A 166 -12.15 -0.43 -15.65
CA THR A 166 -11.64 -0.32 -14.28
C THR A 166 -12.09 0.97 -13.61
N GLU A 167 -12.02 2.10 -14.31
CA GLU A 167 -12.53 3.38 -13.81
C GLU A 167 -14.02 3.32 -13.48
N THR A 168 -14.84 2.71 -14.34
CA THR A 168 -16.28 2.55 -14.11
C THR A 168 -16.57 1.71 -12.87
N ILE A 169 -15.86 0.60 -12.69
CA ILE A 169 -15.97 -0.27 -11.50
C ILE A 169 -15.57 0.51 -10.23
N MET A 170 -14.45 1.20 -10.27
CA MET A 170 -13.95 1.98 -9.13
C MET A 170 -14.85 3.17 -8.80
N ASN A 171 -15.43 3.85 -9.81
CA ASN A 171 -16.39 4.93 -9.63
C ASN A 171 -17.70 4.40 -9.02
N THR A 172 -18.18 3.24 -9.46
CA THR A 172 -19.35 2.58 -8.88
C THR A 172 -19.11 2.29 -7.39
N GLY A 173 -17.96 1.69 -7.05
CA GLY A 173 -17.56 1.49 -5.66
C GLY A 173 -17.45 2.81 -4.88
N TYR A 174 -16.91 3.87 -5.51
CA TYR A 174 -16.84 5.19 -4.90
C TYR A 174 -18.23 5.77 -4.56
N LYS A 175 -19.24 5.60 -5.41
CA LYS A 175 -20.60 6.07 -5.17
C LYS A 175 -21.33 5.28 -4.09
N ILE A 176 -21.14 3.95 -4.07
CA ILE A 176 -21.82 3.04 -3.12
C ILE A 176 -21.27 3.25 -1.69
N PHE A 177 -19.96 3.47 -1.55
CA PHE A 177 -19.33 3.66 -0.24
C PHE A 177 -19.12 5.15 0.06
N SER A 178 -19.82 5.67 1.06
CA SER A 178 -19.67 7.07 1.50
C SER A 178 -18.32 7.33 2.18
N ASP A 179 -17.92 8.60 2.19
CA ASP A 179 -16.82 9.06 3.05
C ASP A 179 -17.20 8.92 4.53
N SER A 180 -16.20 8.66 5.40
CA SER A 180 -16.42 8.67 6.83
C SER A 180 -16.60 10.09 7.35
N ALA A 181 -17.32 10.26 8.47
CA ALA A 181 -17.48 11.56 9.10
C ALA A 181 -16.13 12.22 9.45
N ALA A 182 -15.14 11.43 9.88
CA ALA A 182 -13.78 11.90 10.11
C ALA A 182 -13.11 12.43 8.83
N ALA A 183 -13.37 11.81 7.67
CA ALA A 183 -12.87 12.30 6.38
C ALA A 183 -13.50 13.65 5.99
N MET A 184 -14.73 13.92 6.42
CA MET A 184 -15.47 15.15 6.17
C MET A 184 -15.25 16.23 7.25
N GLY A 185 -14.40 15.96 8.26
CA GLY A 185 -14.11 16.92 9.35
C GLY A 185 -15.14 16.93 10.48
N GLY A 186 -16.11 16.04 10.48
CA GLY A 186 -17.13 15.90 11.52
C GLY A 186 -16.84 14.80 12.53
N LYS A 187 -17.38 14.90 13.74
CA LYS A 187 -17.41 13.79 14.69
C LYS A 187 -18.39 12.73 14.20
N GLU A 188 -18.00 11.47 14.28
CA GLU A 188 -18.81 10.34 13.81
C GLU A 188 -20.14 10.27 14.60
N LYS A 189 -21.23 10.66 13.96
CA LYS A 189 -22.58 10.44 14.47
C LYS A 189 -23.03 9.08 13.97
N THR A 190 -23.15 8.12 14.86
CA THR A 190 -23.72 6.77 14.73
C THR A 190 -23.25 5.91 13.54
N PRO A 191 -22.88 4.66 13.76
CA PRO A 191 -22.41 3.77 12.69
C PRO A 191 -23.57 3.45 11.73
N LYS A 192 -23.47 3.86 10.47
CA LYS A 192 -24.42 3.42 9.42
C LYS A 192 -24.29 1.92 9.21
N LYS A 193 -25.42 1.21 9.25
CA LYS A 193 -25.50 -0.21 8.83
C LYS A 193 -25.08 -0.31 7.36
N ILE A 194 -24.37 -1.38 7.02
CA ILE A 194 -23.96 -1.66 5.63
C ILE A 194 -25.21 -1.95 4.81
N SER A 195 -25.37 -1.27 3.65
CA SER A 195 -26.48 -1.50 2.73
C SER A 195 -26.31 -2.85 2.02
N ARG A 196 -27.42 -3.39 1.47
CA ARG A 196 -27.39 -4.62 0.66
C ARG A 196 -26.46 -4.48 -0.56
N GLU A 197 -26.41 -3.31 -1.17
CA GLU A 197 -25.56 -2.98 -2.32
C GLU A 197 -24.07 -3.00 -1.94
N GLN A 198 -23.73 -2.44 -0.77
CA GLN A 198 -22.36 -2.47 -0.24
C GLN A 198 -21.90 -3.89 0.05
N ALA A 199 -22.78 -4.71 0.62
CA ALA A 199 -22.49 -6.12 0.88
C ALA A 199 -22.34 -6.92 -0.43
N ALA A 200 -23.18 -6.66 -1.44
CA ALA A 200 -23.08 -7.31 -2.74
C ALA A 200 -21.78 -6.94 -3.46
N PHE A 201 -21.42 -5.65 -3.49
CA PHE A 201 -20.16 -5.19 -4.10
C PHE A 201 -18.93 -5.81 -3.43
N SER A 202 -18.96 -5.92 -2.08
CA SER A 202 -17.85 -6.54 -1.34
C SER A 202 -17.70 -8.04 -1.65
N ARG A 203 -18.80 -8.74 -2.01
CA ARG A 203 -18.78 -10.15 -2.39
C ARG A 203 -18.09 -10.42 -3.72
N LEU A 204 -18.02 -9.45 -4.63
CA LEU A 204 -17.29 -9.57 -5.90
C LEU A 204 -15.79 -9.89 -5.70
N PHE A 205 -15.25 -9.47 -4.55
CA PHE A 205 -13.84 -9.69 -4.22
C PHE A 205 -13.63 -10.83 -3.22
N LYS A 206 -14.73 -11.51 -2.79
CA LYS A 206 -14.68 -12.60 -1.83
C LYS A 206 -14.21 -13.88 -2.53
N GLY A 207 -13.15 -14.49 -2.01
CA GLY A 207 -12.59 -15.75 -2.57
C GLY A 207 -11.44 -15.55 -3.55
N ILE A 208 -11.08 -14.32 -3.94
CA ILE A 208 -9.88 -14.04 -4.71
C ILE A 208 -8.76 -13.73 -3.70
N HIS A 209 -8.19 -14.80 -3.15
CA HIS A 209 -7.05 -14.72 -2.23
C HIS A 209 -5.82 -15.32 -2.92
N TRP A 210 -4.64 -14.75 -2.70
CA TRP A 210 -3.27 -15.28 -2.96
C TRP A 210 -2.97 -15.80 -4.37
#